data_62b867727a19d46108a9d36e9ef42d04
#
_entry.id   62b867727a19d46108a9d36e9ef42d04
#
_cell.length_a   1.000
_cell.length_b   1.000
_cell.length_c   1.000
_cell.angle_alpha   90.00
_cell.angle_beta   90.00
_cell.angle_gamma   90.00
#
_symmetry.space_group_name_H-M   'P 1'
#
loop_
_entity.id
_entity.type
_entity.pdbx_description
1 polymer ?
#
loop_
_entity_poly.entity_id
_entity_poly.type
_entity_poly.pdbx_seq_one_letter_code
_entity_poly.pdbx_strand_id
1 'polypeptide(L)'
;MVEYFPKILSRFPVTLLIVVVSVAGGLVLGFILAAARIFKIPVLKELAALYISFVRGTPILVQLFVVYYGLPLLVAPLGVDINHWSKLFFVLVTYLLNDGAFMSEIIRSSIESVPKGQLEAAASVGLTTFQTYKRIIIPQAFKIAAPAFGTRVVGSFQATAMAFTLGIIDIMGQVKAIGTRTNRVLEGYVDAAIIFIIVSYLLERLFTWMEHRLNGQTRRKENGIAL
;
A
#
# COMPACT_ATOMS: atom_id res chain seq x y z
N MET A 1 4.09 8.14 31.16
CA MET A 1 3.58 7.08 30.31
C MET A 1 2.05 7.05 30.29
N VAL A 2 1.36 6.78 31.40
CA VAL A 2 -0.12 6.60 31.37
C VAL A 2 -0.89 7.88 31.00
N GLU A 3 -0.37 9.05 31.31
CA GLU A 3 -1.06 10.34 31.10
C GLU A 3 -1.16 10.75 29.61
N TYR A 4 -0.13 10.46 28.81
CA TYR A 4 -0.06 10.92 27.40
C TYR A 4 -0.56 9.87 26.40
N PHE A 5 -0.59 8.60 26.77
CA PHE A 5 -1.05 7.51 25.91
C PHE A 5 -2.44 7.75 25.30
N PRO A 6 -3.49 8.15 26.06
CA PRO A 6 -4.80 8.44 25.46
C PRO A 6 -4.76 9.62 24.48
N LYS A 7 -3.92 10.63 24.73
CA LYS A 7 -3.77 11.79 23.84
C LYS A 7 -3.10 11.41 22.52
N ILE A 8 -2.11 10.53 22.57
CA ILE A 8 -1.43 10.00 21.39
C ILE A 8 -2.37 9.10 20.60
N LEU A 9 -3.07 8.20 21.28
CA LEU A 9 -4.04 7.30 20.67
C LEU A 9 -5.23 8.03 20.01
N SER A 10 -5.63 9.20 20.55
CA SER A 10 -6.69 10.04 19.94
C SER A 10 -6.37 10.49 18.50
N ARG A 11 -5.10 10.42 18.06
CA ARG A 11 -4.65 10.75 16.71
C ARG A 11 -4.61 9.55 15.77
N PHE A 12 -4.88 8.36 16.27
CA PHE A 12 -4.98 7.15 15.46
C PHE A 12 -5.91 7.27 14.24
N PRO A 13 -7.07 7.95 14.30
CA PRO A 13 -7.92 8.14 13.12
C PRO A 13 -7.24 8.85 11.95
N VAL A 14 -6.32 9.79 12.21
CA VAL A 14 -5.55 10.47 11.15
C VAL A 14 -4.58 9.49 10.49
N THR A 15 -3.86 8.70 11.29
CA THR A 15 -2.98 7.63 10.80
C THR A 15 -3.77 6.60 9.98
N LEU A 16 -4.93 6.17 10.48
CA LEU A 16 -5.80 5.23 9.78
C LEU A 16 -6.31 5.79 8.46
N LEU A 17 -6.70 7.07 8.41
CA LEU A 17 -7.11 7.74 7.17
C LEU A 17 -6.00 7.69 6.11
N ILE A 18 -4.75 8.00 6.50
CA ILE A 18 -3.60 7.93 5.59
C ILE A 18 -3.47 6.51 5.02
N VAL A 19 -3.50 5.50 5.87
CA VAL A 19 -3.38 4.09 5.45
C VAL A 19 -4.52 3.67 4.51
N VAL A 20 -5.77 3.94 4.90
CA VAL A 20 -6.93 3.51 4.11
C VAL A 20 -6.94 4.16 2.73
N VAL A 21 -6.71 5.48 2.66
CA VAL A 21 -6.69 6.20 1.38
C VAL A 21 -5.51 5.78 0.52
N SER A 22 -4.32 5.61 1.10
CA SER A 22 -3.14 5.21 0.36
C SER A 22 -3.24 3.77 -0.15
N VAL A 23 -3.71 2.84 0.67
CA VAL A 23 -3.90 1.44 0.29
C VAL A 23 -4.99 1.30 -0.78
N ALA A 24 -6.14 1.93 -0.59
CA ALA A 24 -7.24 1.86 -1.56
C ALA A 24 -6.87 2.52 -2.90
N GLY A 25 -6.36 3.75 -2.87
CA GLY A 25 -5.93 4.46 -4.08
C GLY A 25 -4.70 3.82 -4.72
N GLY A 26 -3.77 3.36 -3.89
CA GLY A 26 -2.58 2.63 -4.32
C GLY A 26 -2.91 1.30 -5.00
N LEU A 27 -3.95 0.59 -4.53
CA LEU A 27 -4.42 -0.63 -5.18
C LEU A 27 -4.96 -0.34 -6.59
N VAL A 28 -5.75 0.71 -6.75
CA VAL A 28 -6.28 1.12 -8.07
C VAL A 28 -5.14 1.51 -9.00
N LEU A 29 -4.23 2.38 -8.56
CA LEU A 29 -3.07 2.79 -9.34
C LEU A 29 -2.17 1.59 -9.66
N GLY A 30 -1.91 0.74 -8.68
CA GLY A 30 -1.10 -0.47 -8.81
C GLY A 30 -1.67 -1.44 -9.86
N PHE A 31 -2.99 -1.60 -9.89
CA PHE A 31 -3.65 -2.41 -10.90
C PHE A 31 -3.46 -1.85 -12.32
N ILE A 32 -3.61 -0.53 -12.50
CA ILE A 32 -3.41 0.14 -13.80
C ILE A 32 -1.97 -0.03 -14.28
N LEU A 33 -0.99 0.21 -13.41
CA LEU A 33 0.43 0.08 -13.73
C LEU A 33 0.83 -1.37 -14.02
N ALA A 34 0.32 -2.34 -13.25
CA ALA A 34 0.55 -3.75 -13.48
C ALA A 34 -0.05 -4.19 -14.82
N ALA A 35 -1.28 -3.79 -15.12
CA ALA A 35 -1.95 -4.09 -16.37
C ALA A 35 -1.15 -3.55 -17.58
N ALA A 36 -0.68 -2.29 -17.51
CA ALA A 36 0.14 -1.68 -18.56
C ALA A 36 1.40 -2.52 -18.87
N ARG A 37 2.04 -3.08 -17.83
CA ARG A 37 3.25 -3.91 -17.97
C ARG A 37 2.95 -5.34 -18.41
N ILE A 38 1.91 -5.97 -17.87
CA ILE A 38 1.52 -7.35 -18.21
C ILE A 38 1.05 -7.44 -19.66
N PHE A 39 0.20 -6.51 -20.09
CA PHE A 39 -0.30 -6.46 -21.48
C PHE A 39 0.65 -5.75 -22.44
N LYS A 40 1.85 -5.36 -21.96
CA LYS A 40 2.92 -4.75 -22.76
C LYS A 40 2.44 -3.54 -23.58
N ILE A 41 1.57 -2.71 -23.00
CA ILE A 41 1.03 -1.52 -23.68
C ILE A 41 2.20 -0.59 -24.05
N PRO A 42 2.39 -0.26 -25.34
CA PRO A 42 3.52 0.56 -25.79
C PRO A 42 3.58 1.89 -25.03
N VAL A 43 4.78 2.39 -24.76
CA VAL A 43 5.06 3.61 -23.99
C VAL A 43 4.64 3.51 -22.51
N LEU A 44 3.39 3.09 -22.21
CA LEU A 44 2.90 3.01 -20.83
C LEU A 44 3.68 1.99 -19.99
N LYS A 45 4.11 0.88 -20.56
CA LYS A 45 4.92 -0.13 -19.81
C LYS A 45 6.28 0.45 -19.39
N GLU A 46 6.91 1.27 -20.25
CA GLU A 46 8.20 1.88 -19.96
C GLU A 46 8.07 3.00 -18.91
N LEU A 47 7.05 3.86 -19.07
CA LEU A 47 6.74 4.89 -18.08
C LEU A 47 6.38 4.30 -16.73
N ALA A 48 5.59 3.23 -16.70
CA ALA A 48 5.27 2.50 -15.47
C ALA A 48 6.52 1.89 -14.83
N ALA A 49 7.40 1.29 -15.62
CA ALA A 49 8.65 0.71 -15.12
C ALA A 49 9.58 1.77 -14.52
N LEU A 50 9.73 2.91 -15.19
CA LEU A 50 10.52 4.04 -14.70
C LEU A 50 9.96 4.58 -13.39
N TYR A 51 8.66 4.84 -13.33
CA TYR A 51 7.97 5.30 -12.14
C TYR A 51 8.14 4.33 -10.96
N ILE A 52 7.88 3.05 -11.18
CA ILE A 52 8.00 2.01 -10.14
C ILE A 52 9.44 1.92 -9.63
N SER A 53 10.43 1.97 -10.53
CA SER A 53 11.84 1.95 -10.16
C SER A 53 12.23 3.16 -9.32
N PHE A 54 11.78 4.35 -9.71
CA PHE A 54 12.03 5.58 -8.97
C PHE A 54 11.41 5.53 -7.57
N VAL A 55 10.12 5.19 -7.47
CA VAL A 55 9.40 5.18 -6.20
C VAL A 55 9.93 4.11 -5.24
N ARG A 56 10.25 2.91 -5.74
CA ARG A 56 10.80 1.84 -4.91
C ARG A 56 12.28 2.02 -4.58
N GLY A 57 12.99 2.83 -5.35
CA GLY A 57 14.40 3.16 -5.13
C GLY A 57 14.64 4.38 -4.25
N THR A 58 13.60 5.10 -3.82
CA THR A 58 13.73 6.33 -3.02
C THR A 58 13.01 6.22 -1.67
N PRO A 59 13.55 6.81 -0.59
CA PRO A 59 12.88 6.85 0.70
C PRO A 59 11.57 7.64 0.65
N ILE A 60 10.53 7.16 1.36
CA ILE A 60 9.23 7.84 1.46
C ILE A 60 9.35 9.28 1.96
N LEU A 61 10.29 9.56 2.85
CA LEU A 61 10.56 10.90 3.36
C LEU A 61 10.96 11.88 2.24
N VAL A 62 11.81 11.43 1.32
CA VAL A 62 12.22 12.23 0.16
C VAL A 62 11.03 12.47 -0.75
N GLN A 63 10.21 11.42 -1.00
CA GLN A 63 9.01 11.54 -1.82
C GLN A 63 8.00 12.53 -1.24
N LEU A 64 7.82 12.55 0.11
CA LEU A 64 6.97 13.53 0.79
C LEU A 64 7.37 14.97 0.45
N PHE A 65 8.65 15.28 0.52
CA PHE A 65 9.12 16.63 0.20
C PHE A 65 9.09 16.94 -1.29
N VAL A 66 9.42 15.96 -2.15
CA VAL A 66 9.32 16.12 -3.60
C VAL A 66 7.88 16.40 -4.03
N VAL A 67 6.90 15.67 -3.48
CA VAL A 67 5.49 15.91 -3.79
C VAL A 67 5.01 17.23 -3.20
N TYR A 68 5.37 17.53 -1.96
CA TYR A 68 4.91 18.75 -1.29
C TYR A 68 5.40 20.03 -1.99
N TYR A 69 6.67 20.08 -2.40
CA TYR A 69 7.24 21.24 -3.08
C TYR A 69 7.15 21.16 -4.60
N GLY A 70 7.21 19.97 -5.16
CA GLY A 70 7.26 19.77 -6.61
C GLY A 70 5.90 19.74 -7.29
N LEU A 71 4.88 19.13 -6.66
CA LEU A 71 3.55 19.01 -7.27
C LEU A 71 2.93 20.37 -7.60
N PRO A 72 2.99 21.40 -6.72
CA PRO A 72 2.51 22.74 -7.07
C PRO A 72 3.20 23.33 -8.30
N LEU A 73 4.51 23.13 -8.43
CA LEU A 73 5.29 23.62 -9.57
C LEU A 73 4.90 22.90 -10.87
N LEU A 74 4.55 21.61 -10.80
CA LEU A 74 4.14 20.83 -11.97
C LEU A 74 2.76 21.22 -12.49
N VAL A 75 1.83 21.60 -11.60
CA VAL A 75 0.46 21.95 -12.01
C VAL A 75 0.26 23.44 -12.27
N ALA A 76 1.14 24.31 -11.79
CA ALA A 76 1.08 25.77 -12.01
C ALA A 76 0.97 26.17 -13.50
N PRO A 77 1.71 25.55 -14.44
CA PRO A 77 1.57 25.85 -15.87
C PRO A 77 0.19 25.52 -16.45
N LEU A 78 -0.58 24.66 -15.77
CA LEU A 78 -1.96 24.31 -16.14
C LEU A 78 -2.99 25.31 -15.59
N GLY A 79 -2.55 26.39 -14.91
CA GLY A 79 -3.41 27.38 -14.28
C GLY A 79 -4.02 26.93 -12.95
N VAL A 80 -3.52 25.85 -12.35
CA VAL A 80 -4.03 25.29 -11.09
C VAL A 80 -3.09 25.68 -9.95
N ASP A 81 -3.58 26.49 -9.00
CA ASP A 81 -2.85 26.82 -7.77
C ASP A 81 -3.29 25.92 -6.60
N ILE A 82 -2.41 25.02 -6.19
CA ILE A 82 -2.61 24.10 -5.06
C ILE A 82 -1.74 24.46 -3.85
N ASN A 83 -1.03 25.60 -3.86
CA ASN A 83 -0.16 25.99 -2.75
C ASN A 83 -0.92 26.14 -1.42
N HIS A 84 -2.20 26.48 -1.49
CA HIS A 84 -3.07 26.68 -0.33
C HIS A 84 -3.77 25.39 0.14
N TRP A 85 -3.56 24.27 -0.54
CA TRP A 85 -4.18 23.00 -0.16
C TRP A 85 -3.58 22.46 1.15
N SER A 86 -4.37 21.65 1.84
CA SER A 86 -3.93 21.10 3.12
C SER A 86 -2.69 20.22 2.97
N LYS A 87 -1.79 20.27 3.94
CA LYS A 87 -0.62 19.37 3.98
C LYS A 87 -1.02 17.90 3.96
N LEU A 88 -2.19 17.58 4.54
CA LEU A 88 -2.74 16.23 4.51
C LEU A 88 -2.99 15.73 3.08
N PHE A 89 -3.45 16.61 2.17
CA PHE A 89 -3.62 16.25 0.76
C PHE A 89 -2.29 15.75 0.14
N PHE A 90 -1.20 16.49 0.34
CA PHE A 90 0.11 16.09 -0.20
C PHE A 90 0.63 14.80 0.42
N VAL A 91 0.38 14.59 1.71
CA VAL A 91 0.68 13.32 2.38
C VAL A 91 -0.12 12.19 1.73
N LEU A 92 -1.43 12.33 1.60
CA LEU A 92 -2.30 11.31 0.99
C LEU A 92 -1.86 10.97 -0.43
N VAL A 93 -1.56 11.98 -1.26
CA VAL A 93 -1.05 11.78 -2.63
C VAL A 93 0.28 11.02 -2.61
N THR A 94 1.21 11.42 -1.76
CA THR A 94 2.53 10.76 -1.69
C THR A 94 2.42 9.29 -1.30
N TYR A 95 1.64 8.98 -0.26
CA TYR A 95 1.47 7.60 0.19
C TYR A 95 0.70 6.75 -0.82
N LEU A 96 -0.33 7.33 -1.47
CA LEU A 96 -1.04 6.67 -2.57
C LEU A 96 -0.10 6.31 -3.73
N LEU A 97 0.73 7.26 -4.17
CA LEU A 97 1.73 7.02 -5.21
C LEU A 97 2.73 5.95 -4.76
N ASN A 98 3.24 6.03 -3.54
CA ASN A 98 4.17 5.04 -3.01
C ASN A 98 3.54 3.64 -2.98
N ASP A 99 2.36 3.48 -2.40
CA ASP A 99 1.64 2.20 -2.35
C ASP A 99 1.32 1.67 -3.74
N GLY A 100 0.94 2.55 -4.68
CA GLY A 100 0.67 2.18 -6.08
C GLY A 100 1.84 1.49 -6.77
N ALA A 101 3.05 1.99 -6.56
CA ALA A 101 4.26 1.36 -7.11
C ALA A 101 4.53 -0.02 -6.52
N PHE A 102 4.42 -0.17 -5.20
CA PHE A 102 4.64 -1.47 -4.54
C PHE A 102 3.53 -2.48 -4.88
N MET A 103 2.26 -2.07 -4.87
CA MET A 103 1.13 -2.93 -5.22
C MET A 103 1.15 -3.38 -6.67
N SER A 104 1.58 -2.50 -7.58
CA SER A 104 1.79 -2.86 -8.98
C SER A 104 2.74 -4.06 -9.13
N GLU A 105 3.82 -4.07 -8.39
CA GLU A 105 4.80 -5.14 -8.46
C GLU A 105 4.27 -6.43 -7.81
N ILE A 106 3.54 -6.33 -6.69
CA ILE A 106 2.86 -7.48 -6.07
C ILE A 106 1.88 -8.11 -7.04
N ILE A 107 1.03 -7.30 -7.69
CA ILE A 107 0.04 -7.79 -8.66
C ILE A 107 0.74 -8.46 -9.85
N ARG A 108 1.75 -7.79 -10.45
CA ARG A 108 2.47 -8.31 -11.61
C ARG A 108 3.18 -9.63 -11.29
N SER A 109 3.97 -9.66 -10.21
CA SER A 109 4.72 -10.86 -9.82
C SER A 109 3.80 -12.02 -9.48
N SER A 110 2.66 -11.78 -8.84
CA SER A 110 1.69 -12.83 -8.51
C SER A 110 1.02 -13.41 -9.75
N ILE A 111 0.72 -12.58 -10.75
CA ILE A 111 0.16 -13.06 -12.04
C ILE A 111 1.23 -13.87 -12.81
N GLU A 112 2.46 -13.39 -12.85
CA GLU A 112 3.56 -14.09 -13.54
C GLU A 112 4.00 -15.39 -12.82
N SER A 113 3.69 -15.53 -11.53
CA SER A 113 3.95 -16.75 -10.75
C SER A 113 2.94 -17.88 -11.02
N VAL A 114 1.82 -17.62 -11.69
CA VAL A 114 0.91 -18.68 -12.10
C VAL A 114 1.57 -19.53 -13.20
N PRO A 115 1.59 -20.88 -13.08
CA PRO A 115 2.27 -21.74 -14.04
C PRO A 115 1.77 -21.53 -15.47
N LYS A 116 2.69 -21.39 -16.43
CA LYS A 116 2.39 -21.15 -17.84
C LYS A 116 1.51 -22.25 -18.46
N GLY A 117 1.61 -23.48 -17.99
CA GLY A 117 0.75 -24.58 -18.41
C GLY A 117 -0.75 -24.32 -18.19
N GLN A 118 -1.11 -23.43 -17.25
CA GLN A 118 -2.52 -23.01 -17.09
C GLN A 118 -3.03 -22.18 -18.30
N LEU A 119 -2.15 -21.36 -18.88
CA LEU A 119 -2.47 -20.61 -20.11
C LEU A 119 -2.59 -21.54 -21.33
N GLU A 120 -1.67 -22.50 -21.44
CA GLU A 120 -1.64 -23.48 -22.54
C GLU A 120 -2.87 -24.41 -22.49
N ALA A 121 -3.19 -24.94 -21.31
CA ALA A 121 -4.38 -25.76 -21.10
C ALA A 121 -5.69 -25.00 -21.40
N ALA A 122 -5.78 -23.73 -20.99
CA ALA A 122 -6.92 -22.89 -21.29
C ALA A 122 -7.10 -22.67 -22.81
N ALA A 123 -6.00 -22.44 -23.51
CA ALA A 123 -6.01 -22.28 -24.96
C ALA A 123 -6.45 -23.58 -25.68
N SER A 124 -6.00 -24.75 -25.19
CA SER A 124 -6.34 -26.05 -25.74
C SER A 124 -7.85 -26.36 -25.65
N VAL A 125 -8.57 -25.83 -24.69
CA VAL A 125 -10.02 -25.96 -24.55
C VAL A 125 -10.80 -24.77 -25.14
N GLY A 126 -10.14 -23.90 -25.92
CA GLY A 126 -10.77 -22.80 -26.66
C GLY A 126 -11.16 -21.57 -25.81
N LEU A 127 -10.61 -21.40 -24.62
CA LEU A 127 -10.87 -20.20 -23.83
C LEU A 127 -10.19 -18.97 -24.45
N THR A 128 -10.92 -17.86 -24.51
CA THR A 128 -10.34 -16.57 -24.89
C THR A 128 -9.39 -16.07 -23.81
N THR A 129 -8.46 -15.19 -24.17
CA THR A 129 -7.52 -14.57 -23.23
C THR A 129 -8.24 -13.95 -22.02
N PHE A 130 -9.33 -13.21 -22.27
CA PHE A 130 -10.14 -12.61 -21.20
C PHE A 130 -10.76 -13.68 -20.27
N GLN A 131 -11.30 -14.75 -20.83
CA GLN A 131 -11.88 -15.86 -20.05
C GLN A 131 -10.79 -16.55 -19.21
N THR A 132 -9.63 -16.80 -19.81
CA THR A 132 -8.46 -17.39 -19.13
C THR A 132 -8.01 -16.56 -17.94
N TYR A 133 -7.79 -15.24 -18.15
CA TYR A 133 -7.42 -14.37 -17.04
C TYR A 133 -8.50 -14.32 -15.97
N LYS A 134 -9.76 -14.09 -16.33
CA LYS A 134 -10.86 -13.93 -15.36
C LYS A 134 -11.15 -15.20 -14.56
N ARG A 135 -11.12 -16.38 -15.20
CA ARG A 135 -11.55 -17.64 -14.57
C ARG A 135 -10.43 -18.46 -13.95
N ILE A 136 -9.19 -18.30 -14.45
CA ILE A 136 -8.08 -19.17 -14.09
C ILE A 136 -6.96 -18.38 -13.44
N ILE A 137 -6.43 -17.35 -14.11
CA ILE A 137 -5.20 -16.67 -13.68
C ILE A 137 -5.46 -15.77 -12.47
N ILE A 138 -6.43 -14.84 -12.56
CA ILE A 138 -6.69 -13.86 -11.49
C ILE A 138 -7.05 -14.53 -10.16
N PRO A 139 -7.92 -15.56 -10.10
CA PRO A 139 -8.23 -16.24 -8.84
C PRO A 139 -7.02 -16.91 -8.19
N GLN A 140 -6.11 -17.47 -8.99
CA GLN A 140 -4.87 -18.06 -8.49
C GLN A 140 -3.87 -16.97 -8.03
N ALA A 141 -3.65 -15.96 -8.88
CA ALA A 141 -2.77 -14.84 -8.59
C ALA A 141 -3.19 -14.09 -7.31
N PHE A 142 -4.50 -13.94 -7.07
CA PHE A 142 -5.00 -13.31 -5.85
C PHE A 142 -4.56 -14.04 -4.57
N LYS A 143 -4.56 -15.38 -4.59
CA LYS A 143 -4.09 -16.19 -3.46
C LYS A 143 -2.58 -16.03 -3.26
N ILE A 144 -1.81 -15.98 -4.35
CA ILE A 144 -0.36 -15.77 -4.32
C ILE A 144 -0.03 -14.36 -3.80
N ALA A 145 -0.84 -13.36 -4.17
CA ALA A 145 -0.65 -11.97 -3.77
C ALA A 145 -0.95 -11.71 -2.28
N ALA A 146 -1.87 -12.48 -1.67
CA ALA A 146 -2.44 -12.18 -0.36
C ALA A 146 -1.40 -11.98 0.76
N PRO A 147 -0.36 -12.83 0.93
CA PRO A 147 0.67 -12.62 1.96
C PRO A 147 1.46 -11.32 1.73
N ALA A 148 1.92 -11.09 0.50
CA ALA A 148 2.68 -9.90 0.15
C ALA A 148 1.86 -8.61 0.31
N PHE A 149 0.57 -8.68 -0.01
CA PHE A 149 -0.37 -7.58 0.20
C PHE A 149 -0.54 -7.25 1.68
N GLY A 150 -0.72 -8.25 2.55
CA GLY A 150 -0.79 -8.08 3.99
C GLY A 150 0.47 -7.40 4.55
N THR A 151 1.65 -7.91 4.18
CA THR A 151 2.94 -7.32 4.56
C THR A 151 3.05 -5.87 4.09
N ARG A 152 2.57 -5.56 2.87
CA ARG A 152 2.59 -4.18 2.36
C ARG A 152 1.70 -3.25 3.17
N VAL A 153 0.49 -3.67 3.55
CA VAL A 153 -0.43 -2.85 4.36
C VAL A 153 0.18 -2.53 5.72
N VAL A 154 0.79 -3.52 6.39
CA VAL A 154 1.51 -3.29 7.66
C VAL A 154 2.67 -2.31 7.46
N GLY A 155 3.47 -2.49 6.40
CA GLY A 155 4.55 -1.56 6.06
C GLY A 155 4.06 -0.13 5.76
N SER A 156 2.92 0.01 5.07
CA SER A 156 2.28 1.31 4.82
C SER A 156 1.86 1.98 6.13
N PHE A 157 1.25 1.22 7.05
CA PHE A 157 0.91 1.73 8.40
C PHE A 157 2.16 2.22 9.14
N GLN A 158 3.24 1.44 9.17
CA GLN A 158 4.50 1.83 9.82
C GLN A 158 5.13 3.07 9.16
N ALA A 159 5.06 3.16 7.84
CA ALA A 159 5.59 4.28 7.08
C ALA A 159 4.87 5.61 7.40
N THR A 160 3.60 5.59 7.88
CA THR A 160 2.89 6.80 8.28
C THR A 160 3.65 7.60 9.35
N ALA A 161 4.52 6.94 10.11
CA ALA A 161 5.39 7.59 11.08
C ALA A 161 6.24 8.74 10.50
N MET A 162 6.37 8.86 9.17
CA MET A 162 7.07 9.98 8.53
C MET A 162 6.15 11.17 8.20
N ALA A 163 4.82 11.03 8.26
CA ALA A 163 3.87 12.10 7.89
C ALA A 163 4.01 13.35 8.76
N PHE A 164 4.40 13.19 10.03
CA PHE A 164 4.60 14.31 10.95
C PHE A 164 5.68 15.31 10.49
N THR A 165 6.60 14.90 9.63
CA THR A 165 7.67 15.77 9.11
C THR A 165 7.12 16.94 8.29
N LEU A 166 5.95 16.78 7.66
CA LEU A 166 5.20 17.86 7.01
C LEU A 166 4.27 18.61 7.98
N GLY A 167 4.32 18.30 9.29
CA GLY A 167 3.52 18.95 10.32
C GLY A 167 2.11 18.38 10.48
N ILE A 168 1.86 17.14 10.02
CA ILE A 168 0.61 16.41 10.31
C ILE A 168 0.64 15.99 11.79
N ILE A 169 -0.48 16.22 12.47
CA ILE A 169 -0.65 15.78 13.86
C ILE A 169 -1.36 14.43 13.88
N ASP A 170 -0.64 13.42 13.44
CA ASP A 170 -0.94 11.98 13.58
C ASP A 170 -0.37 11.45 14.91
N ILE A 171 -0.22 10.14 15.06
CA ILE A 171 0.41 9.53 16.26
C ILE A 171 1.78 10.15 16.54
N MET A 172 2.68 10.20 15.54
CA MET A 172 4.04 10.70 15.71
C MET A 172 4.08 12.23 15.85
N GLY A 173 3.19 12.94 15.15
CA GLY A 173 3.04 14.39 15.31
C GLY A 173 2.58 14.77 16.71
N GLN A 174 1.72 13.98 17.33
CA GLN A 174 1.29 14.17 18.71
C GLN A 174 2.41 13.92 19.71
N VAL A 175 3.22 12.88 19.49
CA VAL A 175 4.42 12.62 20.31
C VAL A 175 5.36 13.83 20.29
N LYS A 176 5.65 14.36 19.09
CA LYS A 176 6.48 15.55 18.94
C LYS A 176 5.89 16.76 19.65
N ALA A 177 4.58 17.00 19.51
CA ALA A 177 3.90 18.12 20.14
C ALA A 177 3.93 18.04 21.68
N ILE A 178 3.75 16.86 22.25
CA ILE A 178 3.86 16.63 23.69
C ILE A 178 5.31 16.80 24.14
N GLY A 179 6.25 16.15 23.45
CA GLY A 179 7.68 16.20 23.81
C GLY A 179 8.24 17.61 23.86
N THR A 180 7.86 18.46 22.89
CA THR A 180 8.29 19.89 22.86
C THR A 180 7.75 20.70 24.03
N ARG A 181 6.57 20.35 24.57
CA ARG A 181 5.93 21.09 25.67
C ARG A 181 6.36 20.61 27.04
N THR A 182 6.74 19.35 27.19
CA THR A 182 6.93 18.71 28.49
C THR A 182 8.36 18.23 28.74
N ASN A 183 9.25 18.34 27.75
CA ASN A 183 10.58 17.72 27.72
C ASN A 183 10.59 16.20 27.96
N ARG A 184 9.42 15.52 27.82
CA ARG A 184 9.25 14.06 27.97
C ARG A 184 9.15 13.38 26.63
N VAL A 185 10.20 13.49 25.83
CA VAL A 185 10.22 12.98 24.45
C VAL A 185 10.29 11.47 24.42
N LEU A 186 11.10 10.86 25.29
CA LEU A 186 11.32 9.41 25.31
C LEU A 186 10.04 8.64 25.65
N GLU A 187 9.32 9.10 26.66
CA GLU A 187 8.07 8.47 27.10
C GLU A 187 7.03 8.48 25.96
N GLY A 188 6.95 9.58 25.20
CA GLY A 188 6.06 9.67 24.05
C GLY A 188 6.43 8.68 22.93
N TYR A 189 7.72 8.51 22.65
CA TYR A 189 8.18 7.50 21.67
C TYR A 189 7.91 6.07 22.13
N VAL A 190 8.04 5.78 23.43
CA VAL A 190 7.69 4.46 23.98
C VAL A 190 6.17 4.20 23.83
N ASP A 191 5.33 5.18 24.16
CA ASP A 191 3.88 5.09 24.00
C ASP A 191 3.50 4.87 22.53
N ALA A 192 4.12 5.59 21.59
CA ALA A 192 3.91 5.38 20.16
C ALA A 192 4.38 3.98 19.70
N ALA A 193 5.55 3.53 20.15
CA ALA A 193 6.05 2.19 19.81
C ALA A 193 5.08 1.10 20.25
N ILE A 194 4.48 1.21 21.45
CA ILE A 194 3.46 0.28 21.92
C ILE A 194 2.24 0.27 20.98
N ILE A 195 1.75 1.47 20.57
CA ILE A 195 0.62 1.57 19.63
C ILE A 195 0.98 0.92 18.30
N PHE A 196 2.15 1.25 17.71
CA PHE A 196 2.59 0.68 16.45
C PHE A 196 2.75 -0.84 16.51
N ILE A 197 3.31 -1.39 17.59
CA ILE A 197 3.45 -2.84 17.79
C ILE A 197 2.09 -3.51 17.87
N ILE A 198 1.17 -3.02 18.69
CA ILE A 198 -0.16 -3.61 18.86
C ILE A 198 -0.92 -3.59 17.54
N VAL A 199 -0.97 -2.46 16.86
CA VAL A 199 -1.73 -2.33 15.60
C VAL A 199 -1.09 -3.17 14.49
N SER A 200 0.25 -3.16 14.36
CA SER A 200 0.95 -4.02 13.39
C SER A 200 0.64 -5.50 13.63
N TYR A 201 0.71 -5.95 14.88
CA TYR A 201 0.39 -7.32 15.25
C TYR A 201 -1.07 -7.70 14.91
N LEU A 202 -2.02 -6.81 15.20
CA LEU A 202 -3.43 -7.05 14.86
C LEU A 202 -3.65 -7.12 13.35
N LEU A 203 -3.01 -6.24 12.59
CA LEU A 203 -3.06 -6.27 11.12
C LEU A 203 -2.45 -7.57 10.57
N GLU A 204 -1.27 -7.96 11.03
CA GLU A 204 -0.63 -9.23 10.62
C GLU A 204 -1.53 -10.43 10.91
N ARG A 205 -2.13 -10.51 12.10
CA ARG A 205 -3.07 -11.57 12.46
C ARG A 205 -4.30 -11.59 11.57
N LEU A 206 -4.86 -10.41 11.26
CA LEU A 206 -5.99 -10.27 10.36
C LEU A 206 -5.65 -10.81 8.96
N PHE A 207 -4.52 -10.39 8.39
CA PHE A 207 -4.11 -10.85 7.06
C PHE A 207 -3.75 -12.33 7.01
N THR A 208 -3.08 -12.86 8.04
CA THR A 208 -2.80 -14.30 8.16
C THR A 208 -4.11 -15.12 8.23
N TRP A 209 -5.09 -14.65 8.98
CA TRP A 209 -6.40 -15.29 9.04
C TRP A 209 -7.13 -15.28 7.68
N MET A 210 -7.08 -14.13 6.98
CA MET A 210 -7.64 -14.02 5.61
C MET A 210 -6.94 -14.98 4.64
N GLU A 211 -5.62 -15.06 4.69
CA GLU A 211 -4.81 -15.97 3.87
C GLU A 211 -5.20 -17.44 4.12
N HIS A 212 -5.28 -17.86 5.38
CA HIS A 212 -5.70 -19.22 5.72
C HIS A 212 -7.10 -19.55 5.20
N ARG A 213 -8.03 -18.61 5.24
CA ARG A 213 -9.37 -18.80 4.65
C ARG A 213 -9.33 -18.95 3.12
N LEU A 214 -8.52 -18.14 2.45
CA LEU A 214 -8.36 -18.21 0.99
C LEU A 214 -7.73 -19.55 0.54
N ASN A 215 -6.72 -20.04 1.28
CA ASN A 215 -6.00 -21.27 0.95
C ASN A 215 -6.75 -22.53 1.41
N GLY A 216 -7.47 -22.47 2.53
CA GLY A 216 -8.26 -23.60 3.06
C GLY A 216 -9.40 -24.05 2.14
N GLN A 217 -9.98 -23.13 1.37
CA GLN A 217 -11.02 -23.45 0.38
C GLN A 217 -10.47 -24.25 -0.81
N THR A 218 -9.18 -24.11 -1.13
CA THR A 218 -8.52 -24.84 -2.24
C THR A 218 -8.24 -26.29 -1.83
N ARG A 219 -7.69 -26.52 -0.63
CA ARG A 219 -7.43 -27.88 -0.11
C ARG A 219 -8.72 -28.72 0.02
N ARG A 220 -9.85 -28.11 0.39
CA ARG A 220 -11.14 -28.82 0.44
C ARG A 220 -11.64 -29.22 -0.94
N LYS A 221 -11.41 -28.40 -1.97
CA LYS A 221 -11.80 -28.75 -3.36
C LYS A 221 -10.91 -29.83 -3.96
N GLU A 222 -9.62 -29.82 -3.67
CA GLU A 222 -8.69 -30.86 -4.16
C GLU A 222 -8.97 -32.22 -3.51
N ASN A 223 -9.26 -32.25 -2.20
CA ASN A 223 -9.60 -33.49 -1.50
C ASN A 223 -11.02 -34.02 -1.83
N GLY A 224 -11.93 -33.18 -2.36
CA GLY A 224 -13.27 -33.57 -2.79
C GLY A 224 -13.37 -34.10 -4.22
N ILE A 225 -12.30 -33.96 -5.02
CA ILE A 225 -12.20 -34.51 -6.39
C ILE A 225 -11.47 -35.87 -6.39
N ALA A 226 -10.88 -36.25 -5.25
CA ALA A 226 -10.13 -37.52 -5.08
C ALA A 226 -11.02 -38.69 -4.57
N LEU A 227 -12.33 -38.58 -4.68
CA LEU A 227 -13.32 -39.66 -4.49
C LEU A 227 -14.13 -39.83 -5.76
#